data_faf7b6533c598ea77193a7613b261bfb
#
_entry.id   faf7b6533c598ea77193a7613b261bfb
#
_cell.length_a   1.000
_cell.length_b   1.000
_cell.length_c   1.000
_cell.angle_alpha   90.00
_cell.angle_beta   90.00
_cell.angle_gamma   90.00
#
_symmetry.space_group_name_H-M   'P 1'
#
loop_
_entity.id
_entity.type
_entity.pdbx_description
1 polymer ?
#
loop_
_entity_poly.entity_id
_entity_poly.type
_entity_poly.pdbx_seq_one_letter_code
_entity_poly.pdbx_strand_id
1 'polypeptide(L)'
;MYGELTATGTPLVENTLVTFVWYGDAPHGVILNLNKVSDMLDPADTRLESIAGTGLHALTLDMPTEWMGTYNYSVPGSELPAPALHGGADREMFGMLRASAVEDPRAREYVGFLGNARLAVARGRDADRSVLSGDKEGIEEAQVVSPVNGAELTAWTWKPADDAAPVARLVVLDGETWVNQYPLVSALQEVPVPVHAVFIESGGPQQRQLDYTSDADAGRSFIERALGLLGDGSGAPVIVVGQSMGGLFALLSGMRYPDLVAAAIAQSPSLWWNGGTWFDERSRQDGAPAYLQVGAYEWDLERDVHHAATLLRAQGKLLGFDMYPGGHDALWWQALLPGVLAAVVGKV
;
A
#
# COMPACT_ATOMS: atom_id res chain seq x y z
N MET A 1 -13.60 34.53 4.58
CA MET A 1 -13.76 33.18 4.01
C MET A 1 -12.46 32.64 3.39
N TYR A 2 -11.88 33.23 2.35
CA TYR A 2 -10.62 32.73 1.79
C TYR A 2 -9.44 32.79 2.78
N GLY A 3 -9.28 33.86 3.54
CA GLY A 3 -8.24 34.00 4.56
C GLY A 3 -8.40 33.04 5.76
N GLU A 4 -9.61 32.65 6.09
CA GLU A 4 -9.89 31.65 7.15
C GLU A 4 -9.63 30.23 6.67
N LEU A 5 -10.01 29.90 5.43
CA LEU A 5 -9.69 28.63 4.79
C LEU A 5 -8.16 28.40 4.69
N THR A 6 -7.39 29.48 4.56
CA THR A 6 -5.92 29.41 4.42
C THR A 6 -5.19 29.27 5.75
N ALA A 7 -5.78 29.73 6.84
CA ALA A 7 -5.16 29.69 8.18
C ALA A 7 -5.16 28.30 8.80
N THR A 8 -6.11 27.43 8.42
CA THR A 8 -6.31 26.12 9.02
C THR A 8 -5.68 24.96 8.23
N GLY A 9 -5.23 25.19 6.98
CA GLY A 9 -4.75 24.14 6.06
C GLY A 9 -5.88 23.29 5.48
N THR A 10 -5.55 22.43 4.52
CA THR A 10 -6.47 21.54 3.80
C THR A 10 -6.15 20.07 4.05
N PRO A 11 -7.12 19.15 3.85
CA PRO A 11 -8.54 19.39 3.64
C PRO A 11 -9.23 19.94 4.90
N LEU A 12 -10.42 20.53 4.72
CA LEU A 12 -11.27 20.91 5.84
C LEU A 12 -12.11 19.70 6.27
N VAL A 13 -12.17 19.46 7.57
CA VAL A 13 -12.90 18.32 8.11
C VAL A 13 -13.93 18.80 9.13
N GLU A 14 -15.20 18.51 8.84
CA GLU A 14 -16.31 18.80 9.73
C GLU A 14 -17.21 17.55 9.83
N ASN A 15 -17.18 16.90 10.99
CA ASN A 15 -17.82 15.60 11.22
C ASN A 15 -17.34 14.54 10.22
N THR A 16 -18.24 14.06 9.36
CA THR A 16 -17.94 13.11 8.27
C THR A 16 -17.59 13.81 6.95
N LEU A 17 -17.77 15.12 6.87
CA LEU A 17 -17.51 15.88 5.66
C LEU A 17 -16.04 16.27 5.54
N VAL A 18 -15.41 15.85 4.46
CA VAL A 18 -14.03 16.17 4.10
C VAL A 18 -14.05 17.00 2.83
N THR A 19 -13.68 18.31 2.96
CA THR A 19 -13.71 19.25 1.84
C THR A 19 -12.30 19.50 1.34
N PHE A 20 -12.06 19.11 0.11
CA PHE A 20 -10.84 19.39 -0.64
C PHE A 20 -10.97 20.72 -1.39
N VAL A 21 -9.91 21.52 -1.37
CA VAL A 21 -9.95 22.89 -1.92
C VAL A 21 -8.70 23.15 -2.74
N TRP A 22 -8.89 23.60 -3.97
CA TRP A 22 -7.84 24.12 -4.84
C TRP A 22 -8.04 25.60 -5.09
N TYR A 23 -6.95 26.37 -5.20
CA TYR A 23 -6.97 27.77 -5.61
C TYR A 23 -5.97 28.02 -6.73
N GLY A 24 -6.45 28.54 -7.82
CA GLY A 24 -5.63 28.87 -8.98
C GLY A 24 -6.41 28.79 -10.28
N ASP A 25 -5.75 29.16 -11.36
CA ASP A 25 -6.29 29.02 -12.70
C ASP A 25 -6.29 27.53 -13.10
N ALA A 26 -7.45 27.04 -13.52
CA ALA A 26 -7.65 25.66 -13.94
C ALA A 26 -8.74 25.61 -15.04
N PRO A 27 -8.43 26.04 -16.27
CA PRO A 27 -9.41 26.19 -17.34
C PRO A 27 -10.07 24.86 -17.73
N HIS A 28 -9.39 23.74 -17.52
CA HIS A 28 -9.90 22.39 -17.77
C HIS A 28 -10.34 21.67 -16.51
N GLY A 29 -10.43 22.39 -15.38
CA GLY A 29 -10.86 21.89 -14.08
C GLY A 29 -9.73 21.29 -13.24
N VAL A 30 -10.11 20.87 -12.04
CA VAL A 30 -9.24 20.22 -11.06
C VAL A 30 -9.84 18.86 -10.71
N ILE A 31 -9.02 17.82 -10.72
CA ILE A 31 -9.43 16.47 -10.35
C ILE A 31 -8.74 16.11 -9.04
N LEU A 32 -9.48 15.61 -8.08
CA LEU A 32 -8.95 15.02 -6.87
C LEU A 32 -8.56 13.56 -7.14
N ASN A 33 -7.32 13.21 -6.85
CA ASN A 33 -6.83 11.84 -6.93
C ASN A 33 -6.79 11.24 -5.52
N LEU A 34 -7.65 10.27 -5.26
CA LEU A 34 -7.67 9.43 -4.06
C LEU A 34 -7.54 7.97 -4.50
N ASN A 35 -6.42 7.30 -4.17
CA ASN A 35 -6.13 5.99 -4.73
C ASN A 35 -7.21 4.95 -4.37
N LYS A 36 -7.90 4.42 -5.38
CA LYS A 36 -9.02 3.47 -5.30
C LYS A 36 -10.29 3.97 -4.61
N VAL A 37 -10.25 5.13 -3.96
CA VAL A 37 -11.48 5.83 -3.51
C VAL A 37 -12.07 6.60 -4.69
N SER A 38 -11.21 7.20 -5.52
CA SER A 38 -11.60 7.79 -6.80
C SER A 38 -11.30 6.83 -7.95
N ASP A 39 -12.16 6.84 -8.96
CA ASP A 39 -11.88 6.17 -10.23
C ASP A 39 -11.10 7.12 -11.15
N MET A 40 -9.81 6.85 -11.35
CA MET A 40 -8.99 7.64 -12.28
C MET A 40 -9.37 7.43 -13.75
N LEU A 41 -10.20 6.44 -14.05
CA LEU A 41 -10.71 6.18 -15.40
C LEU A 41 -12.03 6.92 -15.65
N ASP A 42 -12.74 7.30 -14.58
CA ASP A 42 -13.89 8.20 -14.63
C ASP A 42 -13.78 9.30 -13.56
N PRO A 43 -13.02 10.37 -13.86
CA PRO A 43 -12.76 11.42 -12.89
C PRO A 43 -13.94 12.40 -12.72
N ALA A 44 -15.12 12.14 -13.26
CA ALA A 44 -16.27 13.02 -13.16
C ALA A 44 -16.68 13.24 -11.70
N ASP A 45 -16.71 12.16 -10.90
CA ASP A 45 -17.13 12.20 -9.50
C ASP A 45 -16.11 12.88 -8.57
N THR A 46 -14.86 13.05 -9.03
CA THR A 46 -13.80 13.68 -8.24
C THR A 46 -13.30 15.01 -8.83
N ARG A 47 -14.05 15.54 -9.81
CA ARG A 47 -13.84 16.89 -10.32
C ARG A 47 -14.31 17.92 -9.28
N LEU A 48 -13.41 18.82 -8.88
CA LEU A 48 -13.77 19.94 -8.01
C LEU A 48 -14.68 20.92 -8.75
N GLU A 49 -15.72 21.37 -8.07
CA GLU A 49 -16.64 22.42 -8.59
C GLU A 49 -15.98 23.79 -8.48
N SER A 50 -16.02 24.57 -9.57
CA SER A 50 -15.51 25.95 -9.58
C SER A 50 -16.49 26.88 -8.88
N ILE A 51 -15.99 27.67 -7.93
CA ILE A 51 -16.78 28.70 -7.22
C ILE A 51 -16.63 30.04 -7.97
N ALA A 52 -17.68 30.42 -8.66
CA ALA A 52 -17.68 31.58 -9.55
C ALA A 52 -17.14 32.88 -8.91
N GLY A 53 -16.22 33.55 -9.59
CA GLY A 53 -15.65 34.82 -9.17
C GLY A 53 -14.61 34.77 -8.06
N THR A 54 -14.18 33.55 -7.63
CA THR A 54 -13.23 33.39 -6.51
C THR A 54 -11.89 32.79 -6.89
N GLY A 55 -11.78 32.06 -8.01
CA GLY A 55 -10.65 31.24 -8.35
C GLY A 55 -10.51 29.98 -7.47
N LEU A 56 -11.53 29.67 -6.66
CA LEU A 56 -11.60 28.47 -5.82
C LEU A 56 -12.30 27.35 -6.57
N HIS A 57 -11.81 26.13 -6.33
CA HIS A 57 -12.46 24.88 -6.70
C HIS A 57 -12.58 24.03 -5.43
N ALA A 58 -13.70 23.38 -5.23
CA ALA A 58 -13.94 22.58 -4.04
C ALA A 58 -14.72 21.30 -4.35
N LEU A 59 -14.45 20.25 -3.56
CA LEU A 59 -15.22 19.01 -3.54
C LEU A 59 -15.35 18.55 -2.10
N THR A 60 -16.57 18.21 -1.68
CA THR A 60 -16.84 17.66 -0.36
C THR A 60 -17.26 16.20 -0.50
N LEU A 61 -16.57 15.33 0.23
CA LEU A 61 -16.89 13.91 0.34
C LEU A 61 -17.42 13.61 1.74
N ASP A 62 -18.38 12.70 1.84
CA ASP A 62 -18.88 12.15 3.11
C ASP A 62 -18.10 10.88 3.42
N MET A 63 -17.21 10.94 4.41
CA MET A 63 -16.26 9.89 4.75
C MET A 63 -16.43 9.47 6.21
N PRO A 64 -16.19 8.21 6.58
CA PRO A 64 -16.15 7.79 7.97
C PRO A 64 -15.21 8.66 8.81
N THR A 65 -15.54 8.90 10.07
CA THR A 65 -14.72 9.77 10.94
C THR A 65 -13.31 9.23 11.19
N GLU A 66 -13.12 7.93 11.13
CA GLU A 66 -11.84 7.21 11.20
C GLU A 66 -11.09 7.12 9.87
N TRP A 67 -11.70 7.56 8.76
CA TRP A 67 -11.09 7.51 7.45
C TRP A 67 -9.78 8.31 7.39
N MET A 68 -8.82 7.77 6.65
CA MET A 68 -7.62 8.48 6.23
C MET A 68 -7.22 8.05 4.82
N GLY A 69 -6.49 8.91 4.13
CA GLY A 69 -6.01 8.59 2.78
C GLY A 69 -5.04 9.62 2.26
N THR A 70 -4.24 9.20 1.29
CA THR A 70 -3.33 10.09 0.58
C THR A 70 -4.00 10.66 -0.67
N TYR A 71 -3.71 11.90 -0.99
CA TYR A 71 -4.27 12.57 -2.15
C TYR A 71 -3.29 13.56 -2.79
N ASN A 72 -3.55 13.87 -4.03
CA ASN A 72 -3.07 15.05 -4.73
C ASN A 72 -4.12 15.54 -5.72
N TYR A 73 -3.81 16.58 -6.45
CA TYR A 73 -4.68 17.07 -7.52
C TYR A 73 -4.04 16.83 -8.87
N SER A 74 -4.87 16.69 -9.91
CA SER A 74 -4.46 16.88 -11.29
C SER A 74 -5.09 18.16 -11.83
N VAL A 75 -4.26 19.01 -12.44
CA VAL A 75 -4.67 20.26 -13.10
C VAL A 75 -4.31 20.15 -14.58
N PRO A 76 -5.20 19.56 -15.42
CA PRO A 76 -4.91 19.32 -16.82
C PRO A 76 -4.72 20.59 -17.62
N GLY A 77 -3.71 20.61 -18.51
CA GLY A 77 -3.46 21.72 -19.45
C GLY A 77 -4.36 21.68 -20.70
N SER A 78 -5.15 20.63 -20.86
CA SER A 78 -6.12 20.43 -21.96
C SER A 78 -7.33 19.67 -21.48
N GLU A 79 -8.39 19.62 -22.28
CA GLU A 79 -9.56 18.80 -21.97
C GLU A 79 -9.16 17.31 -21.82
N LEU A 80 -9.75 16.68 -20.81
CA LEU A 80 -9.59 15.24 -20.62
C LEU A 80 -10.40 14.49 -21.68
N PRO A 81 -9.91 13.37 -22.21
CA PRO A 81 -10.69 12.52 -23.10
C PRO A 81 -11.98 12.06 -22.39
N ALA A 82 -13.03 11.81 -23.17
CA ALA A 82 -14.24 11.22 -22.60
C ALA A 82 -13.90 9.81 -22.06
N PRO A 83 -14.48 9.41 -20.91
CA PRO A 83 -14.32 8.06 -20.42
C PRO A 83 -14.68 7.04 -21.49
N ALA A 84 -13.76 6.13 -21.80
CA ALA A 84 -14.04 5.06 -22.76
C ALA A 84 -14.49 3.83 -21.99
N LEU A 85 -15.56 3.21 -22.47
CA LEU A 85 -16.14 2.03 -21.84
C LEU A 85 -15.16 0.83 -21.76
N HIS A 86 -14.11 0.80 -22.56
CA HIS A 86 -13.01 -0.20 -22.47
C HIS A 86 -11.79 0.22 -23.32
N GLY A 87 -10.58 0.17 -22.82
CA GLY A 87 -9.33 0.02 -23.57
C GLY A 87 -8.38 1.24 -23.64
N GLY A 88 -7.97 1.71 -24.80
CA GLY A 88 -6.82 2.61 -24.99
C GLY A 88 -6.98 4.05 -24.45
N ALA A 89 -8.20 4.59 -24.38
CA ALA A 89 -8.46 5.91 -23.83
C ALA A 89 -8.20 5.98 -22.32
N ASP A 90 -8.34 4.86 -21.62
CA ASP A 90 -8.08 4.76 -20.19
C ASP A 90 -6.59 5.02 -19.87
N ARG A 91 -5.67 4.53 -20.70
CA ARG A 91 -4.23 4.78 -20.53
C ARG A 91 -3.86 6.22 -20.81
N GLU A 92 -4.51 6.84 -21.79
CA GLU A 92 -4.30 8.26 -22.11
C GLU A 92 -4.81 9.13 -20.97
N MET A 93 -6.02 8.91 -20.48
CA MET A 93 -6.61 9.60 -19.34
C MET A 93 -5.69 9.50 -18.11
N PHE A 94 -5.31 8.28 -17.74
CA PHE A 94 -4.40 8.02 -16.62
C PHE A 94 -3.06 8.74 -16.80
N GLY A 95 -2.49 8.69 -18.03
CA GLY A 95 -1.25 9.38 -18.37
C GLY A 95 -1.36 10.89 -18.20
N MET A 96 -2.45 11.49 -18.66
CA MET A 96 -2.70 12.94 -18.55
C MET A 96 -2.88 13.36 -17.08
N LEU A 97 -3.67 12.64 -16.30
CA LEU A 97 -3.87 12.92 -14.87
C LEU A 97 -2.54 12.82 -14.11
N ARG A 98 -1.76 11.78 -14.35
CA ARG A 98 -0.47 11.60 -13.70
C ARG A 98 0.55 12.67 -14.11
N ALA A 99 0.57 13.07 -15.39
CA ALA A 99 1.47 14.11 -15.89
C ALA A 99 1.12 15.51 -15.37
N SER A 100 -0.17 15.75 -15.08
CA SER A 100 -0.69 17.01 -14.51
C SER A 100 -0.83 16.99 -13.00
N ALA A 101 -0.28 15.95 -12.33
CA ALA A 101 -0.34 15.83 -10.88
C ALA A 101 0.42 16.95 -10.18
N VAL A 102 -0.22 17.58 -9.21
CA VAL A 102 0.33 18.64 -8.36
C VAL A 102 0.00 18.35 -6.90
N GLU A 103 0.90 18.74 -6.01
CA GLU A 103 0.65 18.64 -4.57
C GLU A 103 -0.39 19.68 -4.12
N ASP A 104 -1.05 19.42 -3.02
CA ASP A 104 -1.82 20.43 -2.33
C ASP A 104 -0.87 21.35 -1.53
N PRO A 105 -0.65 22.61 -1.93
CA PRO A 105 0.33 23.46 -1.27
C PRO A 105 -0.07 23.89 0.15
N ARG A 106 -1.25 23.50 0.60
CA ARG A 106 -1.81 23.84 1.91
C ARG A 106 -2.09 22.66 2.79
N ALA A 107 -1.76 21.46 2.33
CA ALA A 107 -1.88 20.28 3.17
C ALA A 107 -1.01 20.41 4.42
N ARG A 108 -1.52 19.90 5.51
CA ARG A 108 -0.83 19.93 6.82
C ARG A 108 0.25 18.88 6.93
N GLU A 109 0.11 17.81 6.15
CA GLU A 109 0.92 16.62 6.25
C GLU A 109 1.14 16.04 4.86
N TYR A 110 2.34 15.54 4.60
CA TYR A 110 2.71 14.93 3.34
C TYR A 110 3.47 13.64 3.57
N VAL A 111 3.25 12.68 2.67
CA VAL A 111 3.96 11.41 2.62
C VAL A 111 4.26 11.05 1.17
N GLY A 112 5.35 10.35 0.92
CA GLY A 112 5.64 9.77 -0.39
C GLY A 112 5.41 10.69 -1.59
N PHE A 113 5.42 10.08 -2.76
CA PHE A 113 5.24 10.77 -4.05
C PHE A 113 4.39 9.95 -5.00
N LEU A 114 3.62 10.65 -5.83
CA LEU A 114 3.04 10.09 -7.05
C LEU A 114 3.58 10.89 -8.25
N GLY A 115 4.46 10.26 -9.03
CA GLY A 115 5.23 11.00 -10.03
C GLY A 115 6.15 12.03 -9.36
N ASN A 116 6.01 13.30 -9.73
CA ASN A 116 6.79 14.42 -9.17
C ASN A 116 6.06 15.18 -8.05
N ALA A 117 4.80 14.81 -7.76
CA ALA A 117 3.99 15.48 -6.75
C ALA A 117 4.04 14.71 -5.42
N ARG A 118 4.24 15.44 -4.31
CA ARG A 118 4.06 14.87 -2.98
C ARG A 118 2.58 14.51 -2.78
N LEU A 119 2.36 13.42 -2.05
CA LEU A 119 1.04 13.04 -1.60
C LEU A 119 0.73 13.76 -0.28
N ALA A 120 -0.36 14.49 -0.27
CA ALA A 120 -0.91 15.07 0.93
C ALA A 120 -1.72 14.02 1.71
N VAL A 121 -1.83 14.17 3.03
CA VAL A 121 -2.61 13.29 3.88
C VAL A 121 -3.90 13.97 4.30
N ALA A 122 -5.01 13.31 4.05
CA ALA A 122 -6.32 13.64 4.58
C ALA A 122 -6.67 12.68 5.73
N ARG A 123 -7.20 13.24 6.83
CA ARG A 123 -7.62 12.44 7.99
C ARG A 123 -8.98 12.89 8.47
N GLY A 124 -9.87 11.95 8.66
CA GLY A 124 -11.09 12.15 9.40
C GLY A 124 -10.82 12.59 10.85
N ARG A 125 -11.86 12.99 11.55
CA ARG A 125 -11.74 13.53 12.91
C ARG A 125 -11.15 12.52 13.90
N ASP A 126 -11.52 11.26 13.78
CA ASP A 126 -11.17 10.17 14.69
C ASP A 126 -10.08 9.24 14.11
N ALA A 127 -9.48 9.63 12.96
CA ALA A 127 -8.43 8.86 12.31
C ALA A 127 -7.15 8.78 13.16
N ASP A 128 -6.48 7.63 13.10
CA ASP A 128 -5.20 7.42 13.78
C ASP A 128 -4.15 8.42 13.27
N ARG A 129 -3.44 9.02 14.20
CA ARG A 129 -2.41 10.04 13.96
C ARG A 129 -0.99 9.59 14.29
N SER A 130 -0.83 8.39 14.84
CA SER A 130 0.45 7.90 15.36
C SER A 130 1.47 7.54 14.28
N VAL A 131 1.06 7.40 13.03
CA VAL A 131 1.73 6.56 12.04
C VAL A 131 2.85 7.21 11.24
N LEU A 132 3.02 8.53 11.23
CA LEU A 132 3.93 9.20 10.28
C LEU A 132 5.25 9.74 10.86
N SER A 133 5.49 9.61 12.14
CA SER A 133 6.77 9.99 12.74
C SER A 133 7.73 8.80 12.70
N GLY A 134 8.51 8.67 11.62
CA GLY A 134 9.38 7.53 11.46
C GLY A 134 10.85 7.85 11.55
N ASP A 135 11.52 7.16 12.45
CA ASP A 135 12.97 7.08 12.50
C ASP A 135 13.45 5.93 11.59
N LYS A 136 14.63 6.09 11.00
CA LYS A 136 15.36 5.05 10.26
C LYS A 136 16.43 4.40 11.14
N GLU A 137 16.33 4.54 12.45
CA GLU A 137 17.31 4.01 13.38
C GLU A 137 17.39 2.48 13.29
N GLY A 138 18.61 1.99 13.18
CA GLY A 138 18.88 0.56 13.09
C GLY A 138 18.70 -0.05 11.69
N ILE A 139 18.46 0.76 10.66
CA ILE A 139 18.40 0.27 9.27
C ILE A 139 19.82 0.21 8.70
N GLU A 140 20.19 -0.95 8.16
CA GLU A 140 21.43 -1.15 7.42
C GLU A 140 21.10 -1.46 5.96
N GLU A 141 21.77 -0.77 5.02
CA GLU A 141 21.60 -0.98 3.59
C GLU A 141 22.44 -2.18 3.12
N ALA A 142 21.87 -2.98 2.25
CA ALA A 142 22.47 -4.16 1.64
C ALA A 142 22.01 -4.29 0.18
N GLN A 143 22.51 -5.31 -0.51
CA GLN A 143 22.09 -5.64 -1.87
C GLN A 143 21.56 -7.07 -1.95
N VAL A 144 20.50 -7.27 -2.70
CA VAL A 144 19.99 -8.59 -3.07
C VAL A 144 19.90 -8.69 -4.59
N VAL A 145 20.24 -9.86 -5.12
CA VAL A 145 20.20 -10.09 -6.58
C VAL A 145 18.91 -10.83 -6.92
N SER A 146 18.14 -10.27 -7.86
CA SER A 146 16.96 -10.95 -8.43
C SER A 146 17.37 -12.30 -9.03
N PRO A 147 16.72 -13.40 -8.68
CA PRO A 147 17.00 -14.71 -9.27
C PRO A 147 16.47 -14.85 -10.69
N VAL A 148 15.59 -13.94 -11.14
CA VAL A 148 14.95 -14.01 -12.45
C VAL A 148 15.89 -13.54 -13.58
N ASN A 149 16.59 -12.41 -13.37
CA ASN A 149 17.37 -11.77 -14.41
C ASN A 149 18.73 -11.24 -13.93
N GLY A 150 19.09 -11.44 -12.67
CA GLY A 150 20.36 -10.98 -12.11
C GLY A 150 20.41 -9.49 -11.78
N ALA A 151 19.28 -8.78 -11.79
CA ALA A 151 19.23 -7.37 -11.40
C ALA A 151 19.63 -7.21 -9.92
N GLU A 152 20.48 -6.23 -9.64
CA GLU A 152 20.82 -5.84 -8.29
C GLU A 152 19.72 -4.92 -7.73
N LEU A 153 19.17 -5.29 -6.59
CA LEU A 153 18.13 -4.54 -5.89
C LEU A 153 18.66 -4.11 -4.53
N THR A 154 18.31 -2.91 -4.12
CA THR A 154 18.60 -2.45 -2.77
C THR A 154 17.75 -3.24 -1.77
N ALA A 155 18.36 -3.61 -0.67
CA ALA A 155 17.67 -4.19 0.46
C ALA A 155 18.08 -3.45 1.74
N TRP A 156 17.23 -3.49 2.73
CA TRP A 156 17.51 -2.91 4.04
C TRP A 156 17.19 -3.93 5.10
N THR A 157 18.10 -4.09 6.06
CA THR A 157 17.87 -4.94 7.22
C THR A 157 17.60 -4.09 8.46
N TRP A 158 16.79 -4.61 9.34
CA TRP A 158 16.48 -3.98 10.62
C TRP A 158 16.38 -5.03 11.73
N LYS A 159 16.92 -4.69 12.89
CA LYS A 159 16.84 -5.45 14.14
C LYS A 159 16.56 -4.52 15.30
N PRO A 160 15.93 -5.00 16.38
CA PRO A 160 15.81 -4.23 17.62
C PRO A 160 17.20 -3.81 18.16
N ALA A 161 17.27 -2.65 18.81
CA ALA A 161 18.52 -2.10 19.31
C ALA A 161 19.25 -2.97 20.35
N ASP A 162 18.53 -3.83 21.05
CA ASP A 162 19.06 -4.80 22.02
C ASP A 162 19.56 -6.10 21.37
N ASP A 163 19.47 -6.22 20.04
CA ASP A 163 19.82 -7.41 19.25
C ASP A 163 19.19 -8.71 19.80
N ALA A 164 17.98 -8.57 20.36
CA ALA A 164 17.24 -9.71 20.90
C ALA A 164 16.98 -10.76 19.82
N ALA A 165 17.11 -12.04 20.18
CA ALA A 165 16.84 -13.14 19.26
C ALA A 165 15.39 -13.03 18.71
N PRO A 166 15.19 -13.11 17.38
CA PRO A 166 13.88 -12.87 16.79
C PRO A 166 12.92 -14.03 17.09
N VAL A 167 11.68 -13.68 17.40
CA VAL A 167 10.56 -14.61 17.45
C VAL A 167 10.06 -14.91 16.04
N ALA A 168 10.21 -13.98 15.11
CA ALA A 168 9.93 -14.14 13.70
C ALA A 168 10.89 -13.30 12.84
N ARG A 169 11.11 -13.76 11.59
CA ARG A 169 11.84 -13.04 10.55
C ARG A 169 10.86 -12.56 9.48
N LEU A 170 10.93 -11.30 9.16
CA LEU A 170 10.04 -10.67 8.18
C LEU A 170 10.77 -10.46 6.86
N VAL A 171 10.15 -10.88 5.76
CA VAL A 171 10.52 -10.46 4.40
C VAL A 171 9.45 -9.49 3.94
N VAL A 172 9.80 -8.21 3.87
CA VAL A 172 8.87 -7.10 3.55
C VAL A 172 9.16 -6.64 2.12
N LEU A 173 8.16 -6.74 1.27
CA LEU A 173 8.25 -6.38 -0.14
C LEU A 173 8.04 -4.87 -0.34
N ASP A 174 8.46 -4.34 -1.50
CA ASP A 174 8.38 -2.90 -1.81
C ASP A 174 9.11 -2.03 -0.78
N GLY A 175 10.31 -2.46 -0.37
CA GLY A 175 11.09 -1.92 0.73
C GLY A 175 11.35 -0.42 0.65
N GLU A 176 11.55 0.13 -0.57
CA GLU A 176 11.73 1.56 -0.80
C GLU A 176 10.53 2.40 -0.32
N THR A 177 9.34 1.83 -0.39
CA THR A 177 8.12 2.47 0.15
C THR A 177 8.20 2.58 1.67
N TRP A 178 8.60 1.51 2.34
CA TRP A 178 8.58 1.38 3.79
C TRP A 178 9.77 2.00 4.49
N VAL A 179 10.88 2.15 3.79
CA VAL A 179 12.09 2.79 4.34
C VAL A 179 12.13 4.28 4.02
N ASN A 180 11.65 4.70 2.83
CA ASN A 180 11.85 6.05 2.36
C ASN A 180 10.61 6.93 2.39
N GLN A 181 9.41 6.36 2.27
CA GLN A 181 8.18 7.13 2.09
C GLN A 181 7.21 6.97 3.27
N TYR A 182 7.04 5.74 3.77
CA TYR A 182 6.16 5.40 4.88
C TYR A 182 6.97 4.64 5.93
N PRO A 183 7.58 5.33 6.90
CA PRO A 183 8.54 4.70 7.83
C PRO A 183 7.91 3.55 8.61
N LEU A 184 8.24 2.32 8.24
CA LEU A 184 7.67 1.12 8.86
C LEU A 184 8.43 0.69 10.12
N VAL A 185 9.67 1.13 10.29
CA VAL A 185 10.49 0.76 11.45
C VAL A 185 9.82 1.17 12.75
N SER A 186 9.26 2.37 12.82
CA SER A 186 8.51 2.82 14.01
C SER A 186 7.35 1.88 14.34
N ALA A 187 6.65 1.40 13.31
CA ALA A 187 5.57 0.43 13.49
C ALA A 187 6.09 -0.94 13.95
N LEU A 188 7.28 -1.36 13.51
CA LEU A 188 7.90 -2.60 13.98
C LEU A 188 8.37 -2.51 15.45
N GLN A 189 8.77 -1.33 15.91
CA GLN A 189 9.12 -1.09 17.31
C GLN A 189 7.92 -1.22 18.27
N GLU A 190 6.70 -1.04 17.76
CA GLU A 190 5.46 -1.24 18.52
C GLU A 190 5.05 -2.71 18.67
N VAL A 191 5.64 -3.62 17.88
CA VAL A 191 5.37 -5.05 17.99
C VAL A 191 5.90 -5.58 19.32
N PRO A 192 5.08 -6.25 20.14
CA PRO A 192 5.45 -6.58 21.53
C PRO A 192 6.49 -7.69 21.68
N VAL A 193 7.00 -8.21 20.56
CA VAL A 193 8.01 -9.27 20.51
C VAL A 193 9.11 -8.91 19.51
N PRO A 194 10.36 -9.33 19.73
CA PRO A 194 11.45 -9.01 18.82
C PRO A 194 11.25 -9.69 17.46
N VAL A 195 11.33 -8.90 16.40
CA VAL A 195 11.33 -9.37 15.02
C VAL A 195 12.56 -8.83 14.29
N HIS A 196 13.12 -9.62 13.37
CA HIS A 196 14.12 -9.13 12.42
C HIS A 196 13.47 -8.96 11.06
N ALA A 197 13.76 -7.88 10.36
CA ALA A 197 13.14 -7.58 9.08
C ALA A 197 14.17 -7.34 7.98
N VAL A 198 13.89 -7.84 6.79
CA VAL A 198 14.53 -7.43 5.55
C VAL A 198 13.49 -6.83 4.62
N PHE A 199 13.76 -5.61 4.19
CA PHE A 199 12.95 -4.88 3.22
C PHE A 199 13.63 -5.00 1.86
N ILE A 200 12.90 -5.37 0.81
CA ILE A 200 13.45 -5.56 -0.53
C ILE A 200 12.84 -4.54 -1.47
N GLU A 201 13.70 -3.77 -2.14
CA GLU A 201 13.29 -2.84 -3.19
C GLU A 201 12.55 -3.56 -4.32
N SER A 202 11.54 -2.91 -4.87
CA SER A 202 10.79 -3.45 -6.01
C SER A 202 11.55 -3.38 -7.35
N GLY A 203 12.55 -2.51 -7.45
CA GLY A 203 13.28 -2.25 -8.70
C GLY A 203 12.44 -1.57 -9.80
N GLY A 204 11.27 -1.03 -9.41
CA GLY A 204 10.32 -0.40 -10.31
C GLY A 204 9.29 -1.38 -10.92
N PRO A 205 8.31 -0.86 -11.68
CA PRO A 205 7.13 -1.63 -12.07
C PRO A 205 7.41 -2.90 -12.87
N GLN A 206 8.38 -2.88 -13.78
CA GLN A 206 8.74 -4.02 -14.61
C GLN A 206 9.48 -5.10 -13.81
N GLN A 207 10.46 -4.70 -13.00
CA GLN A 207 11.21 -5.63 -12.15
C GLN A 207 10.31 -6.24 -11.08
N ARG A 208 9.47 -5.40 -10.44
CA ARG A 208 8.46 -5.84 -9.49
C ARG A 208 7.54 -6.91 -10.04
N GLN A 209 7.05 -6.72 -11.27
CA GLN A 209 6.22 -7.72 -11.93
C GLN A 209 7.00 -9.01 -12.19
N LEU A 210 8.24 -8.92 -12.71
CA LEU A 210 9.06 -10.09 -12.98
C LEU A 210 9.31 -10.91 -11.71
N ASP A 211 9.74 -10.29 -10.63
CA ASP A 211 10.07 -10.99 -9.39
C ASP A 211 8.84 -11.55 -8.69
N TYR A 212 7.75 -10.77 -8.60
CA TYR A 212 6.57 -11.17 -7.81
C TYR A 212 5.62 -12.12 -8.53
N THR A 213 5.78 -12.30 -9.84
CA THR A 213 5.00 -13.27 -10.62
C THR A 213 5.87 -14.38 -11.22
N SER A 214 7.11 -14.52 -10.73
CA SER A 214 8.06 -15.54 -11.16
C SER A 214 7.60 -16.97 -10.87
N ASP A 215 8.29 -17.93 -11.44
CA ASP A 215 8.07 -19.34 -11.14
C ASP A 215 8.43 -19.68 -9.67
N ALA A 216 8.11 -20.92 -9.27
CA ALA A 216 8.28 -21.33 -7.90
C ALA A 216 9.76 -21.31 -7.45
N ASP A 217 10.69 -21.74 -8.30
CA ASP A 217 12.11 -21.83 -7.92
C ASP A 217 12.74 -20.45 -7.75
N ALA A 218 12.41 -19.50 -8.66
CA ALA A 218 12.87 -18.14 -8.55
C ALA A 218 12.27 -17.43 -7.33
N GLY A 219 10.97 -17.56 -7.09
CA GLY A 219 10.32 -16.94 -5.92
C GLY A 219 10.89 -17.47 -4.59
N ARG A 220 11.16 -18.75 -4.49
CA ARG A 220 11.84 -19.35 -3.32
C ARG A 220 13.24 -18.78 -3.12
N SER A 221 14.04 -18.78 -4.19
CA SER A 221 15.41 -18.25 -4.17
C SER A 221 15.44 -16.76 -3.79
N PHE A 222 14.45 -15.97 -4.19
CA PHE A 222 14.35 -14.57 -3.82
C PHE A 222 14.19 -14.38 -2.31
N ILE A 223 13.30 -15.13 -1.68
CA ILE A 223 13.11 -15.12 -0.21
C ILE A 223 14.38 -15.61 0.51
N GLU A 224 14.99 -16.72 0.06
CA GLU A 224 16.20 -17.27 0.69
C GLU A 224 17.38 -16.29 0.65
N ARG A 225 17.57 -15.59 -0.49
CA ARG A 225 18.62 -14.57 -0.61
C ARG A 225 18.37 -13.39 0.32
N ALA A 226 17.12 -12.93 0.42
CA ALA A 226 16.76 -11.87 1.36
C ALA A 226 17.02 -12.26 2.82
N LEU A 227 16.61 -13.45 3.22
CA LEU A 227 16.85 -13.96 4.58
C LEU A 227 18.34 -14.10 4.89
N GLY A 228 19.17 -14.43 3.89
CA GLY A 228 20.63 -14.47 4.03
C GLY A 228 21.24 -13.15 4.50
N LEU A 229 20.61 -12.01 4.19
CA LEU A 229 21.07 -10.69 4.61
C LEU A 229 20.89 -10.44 6.11
N LEU A 230 19.94 -11.11 6.77
CA LEU A 230 19.75 -10.97 8.21
C LEU A 230 20.89 -11.57 9.03
N GLY A 231 21.57 -12.60 8.49
CA GLY A 231 22.77 -13.20 9.09
C GLY A 231 22.59 -13.75 10.50
N ASP A 232 21.32 -13.90 10.95
CA ASP A 232 21.03 -14.25 12.34
C ASP A 232 21.03 -15.75 12.63
N GLY A 233 20.95 -16.60 11.60
CA GLY A 233 20.95 -18.07 11.74
C GLY A 233 19.88 -18.61 12.70
N SER A 234 18.92 -17.80 13.11
CA SER A 234 18.03 -18.05 14.23
C SER A 234 17.09 -19.24 14.03
N GLY A 235 16.81 -19.62 12.78
CA GLY A 235 15.76 -20.60 12.48
C GLY A 235 14.35 -20.16 12.85
N ALA A 236 14.14 -18.91 13.28
CA ALA A 236 12.83 -18.37 13.60
C ALA A 236 11.87 -18.40 12.39
N PRO A 237 10.55 -18.54 12.62
CA PRO A 237 9.55 -18.56 11.57
C PRO A 237 9.68 -17.38 10.61
N VAL A 238 9.46 -17.62 9.32
CA VAL A 238 9.50 -16.59 8.28
C VAL A 238 8.09 -16.15 7.94
N ILE A 239 7.85 -14.84 8.00
CA ILE A 239 6.61 -14.21 7.59
C ILE A 239 6.90 -13.33 6.38
N VAL A 240 6.22 -13.58 5.26
CA VAL A 240 6.30 -12.72 4.07
C VAL A 240 5.18 -11.70 4.14
N VAL A 241 5.55 -10.41 4.05
CA VAL A 241 4.64 -9.27 4.14
C VAL A 241 4.62 -8.54 2.80
N GLY A 242 3.46 -8.36 2.23
CA GLY A 242 3.34 -7.64 0.97
C GLY A 242 1.99 -6.98 0.76
N GLN A 243 1.98 -5.99 -0.13
CA GLN A 243 0.83 -5.17 -0.48
C GLN A 243 0.58 -5.22 -1.98
N SER A 244 -0.67 -5.21 -2.40
CA SER A 244 -1.01 -5.21 -3.83
C SER A 244 -0.40 -6.44 -4.55
N MET A 245 0.46 -6.23 -5.54
CA MET A 245 1.22 -7.30 -6.20
C MET A 245 2.16 -8.03 -5.23
N GLY A 246 2.77 -7.31 -4.27
CA GLY A 246 3.54 -7.92 -3.19
C GLY A 246 2.67 -8.78 -2.28
N GLY A 247 1.40 -8.40 -2.05
CA GLY A 247 0.43 -9.21 -1.33
C GLY A 247 0.09 -10.52 -2.05
N LEU A 248 -0.01 -10.48 -3.38
CA LEU A 248 -0.11 -11.69 -4.20
C LEU A 248 1.12 -12.59 -4.03
N PHE A 249 2.33 -12.02 -4.14
CA PHE A 249 3.57 -12.79 -3.95
C PHE A 249 3.65 -13.41 -2.55
N ALA A 250 3.28 -12.67 -1.50
CA ALA A 250 3.27 -13.18 -0.13
C ALA A 250 2.36 -14.41 0.01
N LEU A 251 1.13 -14.34 -0.53
CA LEU A 251 0.21 -15.48 -0.55
C LEU A 251 0.76 -16.67 -1.34
N LEU A 252 1.27 -16.41 -2.56
CA LEU A 252 1.86 -17.46 -3.40
C LEU A 252 3.06 -18.12 -2.72
N SER A 253 3.87 -17.35 -1.98
CA SER A 253 5.02 -17.85 -1.25
C SER A 253 4.60 -18.81 -0.13
N GLY A 254 3.61 -18.44 0.67
CA GLY A 254 3.04 -19.30 1.68
C GLY A 254 2.43 -20.60 1.11
N MET A 255 1.80 -20.50 -0.07
CA MET A 255 1.20 -21.66 -0.73
C MET A 255 2.24 -22.61 -1.36
N ARG A 256 3.31 -22.06 -1.91
CA ARG A 256 4.31 -22.82 -2.69
C ARG A 256 5.46 -23.35 -1.85
N TYR A 257 5.82 -22.64 -0.76
CA TYR A 257 7.00 -22.98 0.08
C TYR A 257 6.65 -23.01 1.57
N PRO A 258 5.67 -23.84 1.99
CA PRO A 258 5.26 -23.91 3.41
C PRO A 258 6.36 -24.42 4.35
N ASP A 259 7.40 -25.03 3.81
CA ASP A 259 8.61 -25.43 4.53
C ASP A 259 9.56 -24.24 4.81
N LEU A 260 9.44 -23.16 4.05
CA LEU A 260 10.23 -21.93 4.21
C LEU A 260 9.42 -20.81 4.86
N VAL A 261 8.18 -20.63 4.43
CA VAL A 261 7.30 -19.53 4.84
C VAL A 261 6.27 -20.05 5.84
N ALA A 262 6.36 -19.58 7.08
CA ALA A 262 5.46 -19.98 8.16
C ALA A 262 4.10 -19.28 8.10
N ALA A 263 4.06 -18.03 7.60
CA ALA A 263 2.82 -17.29 7.35
C ALA A 263 2.98 -16.21 6.27
N ALA A 264 1.87 -15.82 5.64
CA ALA A 264 1.78 -14.68 4.75
C ALA A 264 0.90 -13.58 5.37
N ILE A 265 1.33 -12.31 5.24
CA ILE A 265 0.51 -11.14 5.49
C ILE A 265 0.29 -10.45 4.14
N ALA A 266 -0.94 -10.41 3.67
CA ALA A 266 -1.29 -9.88 2.36
C ALA A 266 -2.32 -8.76 2.52
N GLN A 267 -1.86 -7.52 2.29
CA GLN A 267 -2.69 -6.33 2.36
C GLN A 267 -3.11 -5.94 0.94
N SER A 268 -4.40 -5.91 0.68
CA SER A 268 -4.99 -5.57 -0.63
C SER A 268 -4.35 -6.34 -1.80
N PRO A 269 -4.22 -7.68 -1.73
CA PRO A 269 -3.48 -8.45 -2.73
C PRO A 269 -4.13 -8.37 -4.11
N SER A 270 -3.29 -8.28 -5.16
CA SER A 270 -3.72 -8.21 -6.58
C SER A 270 -4.18 -9.57 -7.10
N LEU A 271 -5.24 -10.14 -6.54
CA LEU A 271 -5.76 -11.48 -6.86
C LEU A 271 -6.34 -11.60 -8.26
N TRP A 272 -6.68 -10.48 -8.90
CA TRP A 272 -7.13 -10.39 -10.29
C TRP A 272 -6.04 -10.75 -11.32
N TRP A 273 -4.77 -10.73 -10.91
CA TRP A 273 -3.65 -11.03 -11.81
C TRP A 273 -3.83 -12.40 -12.46
N ASN A 274 -3.50 -12.48 -13.76
CA ASN A 274 -3.65 -13.69 -14.58
C ASN A 274 -5.07 -14.30 -14.52
N GLY A 275 -6.10 -13.45 -14.51
CA GLY A 275 -7.49 -13.87 -14.51
C GLY A 275 -7.98 -14.48 -13.19
N GLY A 276 -7.27 -14.23 -12.07
CA GLY A 276 -7.68 -14.72 -10.75
C GLY A 276 -7.50 -16.23 -10.53
N THR A 277 -6.84 -16.92 -11.47
CA THR A 277 -6.71 -18.40 -11.44
C THR A 277 -5.71 -18.93 -10.41
N TRP A 278 -4.97 -18.05 -9.76
CA TRP A 278 -3.89 -18.43 -8.82
C TRP A 278 -4.38 -19.15 -7.58
N PHE A 279 -5.62 -18.89 -7.18
CA PHE A 279 -6.19 -19.39 -5.93
C PHE A 279 -6.92 -20.72 -6.09
N ASP A 280 -7.54 -20.98 -7.26
CA ASP A 280 -8.47 -22.10 -7.45
C ASP A 280 -7.79 -23.47 -7.55
N GLU A 281 -6.61 -23.55 -8.14
CA GLU A 281 -5.97 -24.83 -8.45
C GLU A 281 -4.90 -25.28 -7.42
N ARG A 282 -4.27 -24.34 -6.71
CA ARG A 282 -3.09 -24.63 -5.87
C ARG A 282 -3.28 -24.37 -4.38
N SER A 283 -4.39 -23.79 -3.97
CA SER A 283 -4.74 -23.56 -2.57
C SER A 283 -5.10 -24.83 -1.80
N ARG A 284 -4.96 -26.00 -2.44
CA ARG A 284 -5.40 -27.28 -1.88
C ARG A 284 -4.35 -27.89 -0.97
N GLN A 285 -4.54 -27.69 0.32
CA GLN A 285 -4.22 -28.53 1.47
C GLN A 285 -2.90 -28.31 2.23
N ASP A 286 -1.79 -27.87 1.65
CA ASP A 286 -0.50 -27.87 2.40
C ASP A 286 0.18 -26.50 2.58
N GLY A 287 -0.41 -25.40 2.07
CA GLY A 287 0.17 -24.05 2.17
C GLY A 287 0.22 -23.50 3.60
N ALA A 288 1.09 -22.52 3.83
CA ALA A 288 1.14 -21.78 5.08
C ALA A 288 -0.13 -20.96 5.32
N PRO A 289 -0.49 -20.66 6.57
CA PRO A 289 -1.62 -19.81 6.90
C PRO A 289 -1.36 -18.35 6.48
N ALA A 290 -2.44 -17.58 6.30
CA ALA A 290 -2.35 -16.19 5.88
C ALA A 290 -3.29 -15.27 6.66
N TYR A 291 -2.87 -14.01 6.80
CA TYR A 291 -3.68 -12.88 7.24
C TYR A 291 -3.98 -11.99 6.04
N LEU A 292 -5.25 -11.64 5.83
CA LEU A 292 -5.68 -10.83 4.70
C LEU A 292 -6.27 -9.50 5.18
N GLN A 293 -6.01 -8.44 4.43
CA GLN A 293 -6.65 -7.14 4.61
C GLN A 293 -7.10 -6.57 3.27
N VAL A 294 -8.16 -5.76 3.26
CA VAL A 294 -8.63 -5.03 2.08
C VAL A 294 -9.37 -3.76 2.51
N GLY A 295 -9.25 -2.70 1.74
CA GLY A 295 -10.01 -1.47 1.95
C GLY A 295 -11.45 -1.60 1.46
N ALA A 296 -12.41 -1.04 2.20
CA ALA A 296 -13.83 -1.03 1.86
C ALA A 296 -14.14 -0.21 0.58
N TYR A 297 -13.22 0.66 0.16
CA TYR A 297 -13.34 1.42 -1.07
C TYR A 297 -12.54 0.82 -2.24
N GLU A 298 -11.97 -0.36 -2.07
CA GLU A 298 -11.28 -1.09 -3.13
C GLU A 298 -12.25 -2.01 -3.88
N TRP A 299 -13.27 -1.42 -4.48
CA TRP A 299 -14.41 -2.10 -5.12
C TRP A 299 -14.01 -3.15 -6.17
N ASP A 300 -12.85 -3.01 -6.79
CA ASP A 300 -12.29 -3.96 -7.76
C ASP A 300 -11.49 -5.11 -7.14
N LEU A 301 -11.09 -5.01 -5.86
CA LEU A 301 -10.30 -6.01 -5.14
C LEU A 301 -11.11 -6.72 -4.04
N GLU A 302 -12.03 -6.02 -3.42
CA GLU A 302 -12.76 -6.49 -2.23
C GLU A 302 -13.37 -7.89 -2.44
N ARG A 303 -14.07 -8.09 -3.54
CA ARG A 303 -14.73 -9.37 -3.84
C ARG A 303 -13.75 -10.54 -3.88
N ASP A 304 -12.61 -10.36 -4.56
CA ASP A 304 -11.63 -11.43 -4.76
C ASP A 304 -10.90 -11.75 -3.45
N VAL A 305 -10.64 -10.73 -2.61
CA VAL A 305 -10.04 -10.92 -1.28
C VAL A 305 -11.02 -11.60 -0.32
N HIS A 306 -12.30 -11.26 -0.35
CA HIS A 306 -13.34 -11.97 0.41
C HIS A 306 -13.45 -13.44 0.00
N HIS A 307 -13.37 -13.73 -1.30
CA HIS A 307 -13.37 -15.11 -1.81
C HIS A 307 -12.14 -15.87 -1.27
N ALA A 308 -10.95 -15.28 -1.36
CA ALA A 308 -9.73 -15.86 -0.82
C ALA A 308 -9.82 -16.13 0.70
N ALA A 309 -10.35 -15.18 1.47
CA ALA A 309 -10.57 -15.35 2.91
C ALA A 309 -11.52 -16.52 3.21
N THR A 310 -12.57 -16.68 2.39
CA THR A 310 -13.51 -17.80 2.54
C THR A 310 -12.84 -19.14 2.29
N LEU A 311 -12.03 -19.26 1.24
CA LEU A 311 -11.28 -20.48 0.91
C LEU A 311 -10.27 -20.83 2.01
N LEU A 312 -9.48 -19.85 2.46
CA LEU A 312 -8.50 -20.05 3.56
C LEU A 312 -9.19 -20.44 4.87
N ARG A 313 -10.35 -19.85 5.18
CA ARG A 313 -11.12 -20.22 6.36
C ARG A 313 -11.62 -21.66 6.29
N ALA A 314 -12.13 -22.10 5.14
CA ALA A 314 -12.58 -23.48 4.93
C ALA A 314 -11.43 -24.50 5.09
N GLN A 315 -10.19 -24.10 4.86
CA GLN A 315 -8.99 -24.92 5.03
C GLN A 315 -8.37 -24.82 6.43
N GLY A 316 -8.89 -23.98 7.33
CA GLY A 316 -8.30 -23.71 8.64
C GLY A 316 -6.99 -22.91 8.59
N LYS A 317 -6.76 -22.17 7.50
CA LYS A 317 -5.51 -21.43 7.22
C LYS A 317 -5.68 -19.91 7.26
N LEU A 318 -6.87 -19.41 7.55
CA LEU A 318 -7.07 -17.98 7.73
C LEU A 318 -6.69 -17.57 9.16
N LEU A 319 -5.59 -16.84 9.32
CA LEU A 319 -5.15 -16.28 10.61
C LEU A 319 -6.02 -15.10 11.04
N GLY A 320 -6.49 -14.31 10.10
CA GLY A 320 -7.40 -13.19 10.29
C GLY A 320 -7.77 -12.53 8.97
N PHE A 321 -8.82 -11.72 9.01
CA PHE A 321 -9.28 -10.93 7.88
C PHE A 321 -9.87 -9.62 8.39
N ASP A 322 -9.33 -8.50 7.91
CA ASP A 322 -9.85 -7.17 8.22
C ASP A 322 -10.26 -6.45 6.94
N MET A 323 -11.37 -5.73 7.05
CA MET A 323 -11.77 -4.72 6.08
C MET A 323 -11.70 -3.36 6.79
N TYR A 324 -10.87 -2.44 6.26
CA TYR A 324 -10.70 -1.11 6.82
C TYR A 324 -11.43 -0.05 5.97
N PRO A 325 -11.87 1.08 6.56
CA PRO A 325 -12.63 2.11 5.85
C PRO A 325 -11.72 3.00 5.00
N GLY A 326 -11.01 2.44 4.04
CA GLY A 326 -10.03 3.11 3.19
C GLY A 326 -9.96 2.54 1.78
N GLY A 327 -9.12 3.16 0.96
CA GLY A 327 -8.77 2.70 -0.39
C GLY A 327 -7.44 1.95 -0.41
N HIS A 328 -6.84 1.85 -1.61
CA HIS A 328 -5.57 1.18 -1.87
C HIS A 328 -4.40 2.08 -1.45
N ASP A 329 -4.14 2.20 -0.15
CA ASP A 329 -3.28 3.24 0.39
C ASP A 329 -2.29 2.70 1.43
N ALA A 330 -0.99 3.01 1.22
CA ALA A 330 0.10 2.60 2.10
C ALA A 330 -0.04 3.16 3.52
N LEU A 331 -0.74 4.26 3.69
CA LEU A 331 -1.04 4.85 5.00
C LEU A 331 -1.84 3.87 5.88
N TRP A 332 -2.84 3.20 5.30
CA TRP A 332 -3.62 2.17 5.99
C TRP A 332 -2.79 0.92 6.27
N TRP A 333 -2.01 0.48 5.27
CA TRP A 333 -1.21 -0.73 5.42
C TRP A 333 -0.17 -0.57 6.52
N GLN A 334 0.47 0.60 6.61
CA GLN A 334 1.41 0.91 7.67
C GLN A 334 0.73 0.93 9.04
N ALA A 335 -0.41 1.64 9.16
CA ALA A 335 -1.13 1.80 10.42
C ALA A 335 -1.61 0.47 11.02
N LEU A 336 -2.02 -0.46 10.17
CA LEU A 336 -2.60 -1.73 10.60
C LEU A 336 -1.55 -2.83 10.84
N LEU A 337 -0.37 -2.73 10.24
CA LEU A 337 0.63 -3.81 10.26
C LEU A 337 1.09 -4.21 11.67
N PRO A 338 1.32 -3.31 12.66
CA PRO A 338 1.71 -3.74 14.01
C PRO A 338 0.72 -4.69 14.66
N GLY A 339 -0.58 -4.37 14.59
CA GLY A 339 -1.64 -5.22 15.12
C GLY A 339 -1.72 -6.58 14.42
N VAL A 340 -1.57 -6.59 13.08
CA VAL A 340 -1.54 -7.82 12.29
C VAL A 340 -0.33 -8.67 12.64
N LEU A 341 0.86 -8.08 12.74
CA LEU A 341 2.07 -8.80 13.13
C LEU A 341 1.92 -9.44 14.52
N ALA A 342 1.43 -8.68 15.50
CA ALA A 342 1.18 -9.22 16.83
C ALA A 342 0.21 -10.41 16.81
N ALA A 343 -0.84 -10.33 15.98
CA ALA A 343 -1.82 -11.41 15.82
C ALA A 343 -1.26 -12.65 15.08
N VAL A 344 -0.30 -12.47 14.18
CA VAL A 344 0.29 -13.54 13.37
C VAL A 344 1.43 -14.23 14.13
N VAL A 345 2.38 -13.46 14.69
CA VAL A 345 3.57 -13.99 15.38
C VAL A 345 3.20 -14.92 16.54
N GLY A 346 2.08 -14.67 17.24
CA GLY A 346 1.60 -15.53 18.30
C GLY A 346 0.97 -16.87 17.87
N LYS A 347 0.87 -17.09 16.53
CA LYS A 347 0.19 -18.27 15.96
C LYS A 347 1.10 -19.14 15.07
N VAL A 348 2.34 -18.74 14.82
CA VAL A 348 3.34 -19.43 13.98
C VAL A 348 4.55 -19.93 14.75
#